data_1d784e0809e5139b53479d8fc4b7d667
#
_entry.id   1d784e0809e5139b53479d8fc4b7d667
#
_cell.length_a   1.000
_cell.length_b   1.000
_cell.length_c   1.000
_cell.angle_alpha   90.00
_cell.angle_beta   90.00
_cell.angle_gamma   90.00
#
_symmetry.space_group_name_H-M   'P 1'
#
loop_
_entity.id
_entity.type
_entity.pdbx_description
1 polymer ?
#
loop_
_entity_poly.entity_id
_entity_poly.type
_entity_poly.pdbx_seq_one_letter_code
_entity_poly.pdbx_strand_id
1 'polypeptide(L)'
;MIAHCYERALLCPEIDHAVVATPNEEIMDYCRKNNIESIFTSPNHQRATERAQEVLNILDPKRQKIKKIILIQGDEPQTNPQDCSKLLDSLNDQQSVCNLVFEIDKEHASDKNIVKAVIASNDEILFFSRSSVPYNGKHYFRQLGLIAFTAESLDKYTSLVPTSFEVIESIDMMRFLENRVSITAVFSSCNIIGVDLMEHISLVEKQFQNDKFIDLYKTKYA
;
A
#
# COMPACT_ATOMS: atom_id res chain seq x y z
N MET A 1 -11.13 -9.25 6.00
CA MET A 1 -10.00 -8.57 5.35
C MET A 1 -9.61 -7.29 6.07
N ILE A 2 -10.42 -6.24 6.05
CA ILE A 2 -10.01 -4.91 6.54
C ILE A 2 -9.52 -4.90 8.00
N ALA A 3 -10.09 -5.72 8.89
CA ALA A 3 -9.61 -5.85 10.25
C ALA A 3 -8.17 -6.39 10.33
N HIS A 4 -7.78 -7.31 9.44
CA HIS A 4 -6.41 -7.80 9.40
C HIS A 4 -5.43 -6.70 9.00
N CYS A 5 -5.74 -5.91 7.97
CA CYS A 5 -4.92 -4.77 7.55
C CYS A 5 -4.76 -3.77 8.70
N TYR A 6 -5.87 -3.42 9.36
CA TYR A 6 -5.90 -2.46 10.47
C TYR A 6 -5.08 -2.94 11.68
N GLU A 7 -5.34 -4.17 12.17
CA GLU A 7 -4.65 -4.70 13.34
C GLU A 7 -3.16 -4.90 13.07
N ARG A 8 -2.79 -5.35 11.88
CA ARG A 8 -1.38 -5.52 11.51
C ARG A 8 -0.63 -4.20 11.37
N ALA A 9 -1.29 -3.15 10.90
CA ALA A 9 -0.73 -1.81 10.94
C ALA A 9 -0.39 -1.41 12.39
N LEU A 10 -1.32 -1.60 13.33
CA LEU A 10 -1.14 -1.27 14.74
C LEU A 10 -0.10 -2.14 15.48
N LEU A 11 0.32 -3.27 14.91
CA LEU A 11 1.44 -4.06 15.44
C LEU A 11 2.81 -3.47 15.08
N CYS A 12 2.88 -2.47 14.18
CA CYS A 12 4.10 -1.73 13.90
C CYS A 12 4.32 -0.67 14.97
N PRO A 13 5.43 -0.70 15.74
CA PRO A 13 5.65 0.22 16.84
C PRO A 13 5.75 1.70 16.44
N GLU A 14 6.13 1.96 15.20
CA GLU A 14 6.31 3.31 14.64
C GLU A 14 4.99 3.92 14.11
N ILE A 15 3.88 3.16 14.14
CA ILE A 15 2.57 3.65 13.75
C ILE A 15 1.80 4.12 14.98
N ASP A 16 1.69 5.42 15.16
CA ASP A 16 0.93 6.03 16.25
C ASP A 16 -0.59 5.90 16.07
N HIS A 17 -1.06 5.86 14.83
CA HIS A 17 -2.48 5.94 14.52
C HIS A 17 -2.79 5.21 13.20
N ALA A 18 -3.83 4.41 13.20
CA ALA A 18 -4.36 3.76 11.99
C ALA A 18 -5.86 4.08 11.84
N VAL A 19 -6.30 4.26 10.61
CA VAL A 19 -7.70 4.54 10.29
C VAL A 19 -8.10 3.83 8.99
N VAL A 20 -9.30 3.28 8.96
CA VAL A 20 -9.90 2.71 7.76
C VAL A 20 -10.59 3.82 6.98
N ALA A 21 -10.18 4.04 5.73
CA ALA A 21 -10.76 5.02 4.82
C ALA A 21 -11.60 4.33 3.75
N THR A 22 -12.90 4.57 3.72
CA THR A 22 -13.80 3.87 2.79
C THR A 22 -15.05 4.70 2.46
N PRO A 23 -15.60 4.62 1.23
CA PRO A 23 -16.91 5.15 0.90
C PRO A 23 -18.04 4.10 1.07
N ASN A 24 -17.73 2.90 1.56
CA ASN A 24 -18.66 1.79 1.65
C ASN A 24 -19.28 1.73 3.04
N GLU A 25 -20.59 1.88 3.13
CA GLU A 25 -21.34 1.86 4.40
C GLU A 25 -21.24 0.50 5.11
N GLU A 26 -21.20 -0.61 4.38
CA GLU A 26 -21.07 -1.94 4.97
C GLU A 26 -19.73 -2.09 5.71
N ILE A 27 -18.64 -1.57 5.11
CA ILE A 27 -17.33 -1.53 5.76
C ILE A 27 -17.35 -0.60 6.97
N MET A 28 -17.97 0.58 6.86
CA MET A 28 -18.14 1.50 7.99
C MET A 28 -18.90 0.87 9.15
N ASP A 29 -19.99 0.15 8.86
CA ASP A 29 -20.79 -0.56 9.86
C ASP A 29 -19.99 -1.69 10.53
N TYR A 30 -19.22 -2.43 9.74
CA TYR A 30 -18.31 -3.43 10.28
C TYR A 30 -17.27 -2.81 11.21
N CYS A 31 -16.64 -1.72 10.80
CA CYS A 31 -15.65 -1.01 11.61
C CYS A 31 -16.26 -0.52 12.93
N ARG A 32 -17.44 0.10 12.87
CA ARG A 32 -18.18 0.58 14.04
C ARG A 32 -18.51 -0.55 15.04
N LYS A 33 -19.00 -1.69 14.55
CA LYS A 33 -19.32 -2.86 15.38
C LYS A 33 -18.09 -3.47 16.07
N ASN A 34 -16.92 -3.32 15.46
CA ASN A 34 -15.67 -3.93 15.94
C ASN A 34 -14.71 -2.90 16.58
N ASN A 35 -15.16 -1.67 16.85
CA ASN A 35 -14.36 -0.59 17.42
C ASN A 35 -13.08 -0.30 16.60
N ILE A 36 -13.17 -0.42 15.27
CA ILE A 36 -12.12 -0.03 14.33
C ILE A 36 -12.36 1.43 13.96
N GLU A 37 -11.34 2.27 14.12
CA GLU A 37 -11.44 3.66 13.71
C GLU A 37 -11.56 3.77 12.20
N SER A 38 -12.56 4.54 11.73
CA SER A 38 -12.87 4.63 10.32
C SER A 38 -13.40 6.01 9.93
N ILE A 39 -13.06 6.44 8.73
CA ILE A 39 -13.50 7.70 8.13
C ILE A 39 -14.23 7.39 6.83
N PHE A 40 -15.45 7.91 6.71
CA PHE A 40 -16.19 7.88 5.45
C PHE A 40 -15.58 8.91 4.49
N THR A 41 -15.16 8.44 3.33
CA THR A 41 -14.49 9.26 2.32
C THR A 41 -15.30 9.34 1.03
N SER A 42 -15.01 10.32 0.19
CA SER A 42 -15.72 10.53 -1.07
C SER A 42 -15.74 9.26 -1.95
N PRO A 43 -16.91 8.87 -2.50
CA PRO A 43 -17.00 7.80 -3.48
C PRO A 43 -16.38 8.18 -4.85
N ASN A 44 -16.05 9.46 -5.06
CA ASN A 44 -15.56 9.96 -6.33
C ASN A 44 -14.05 9.73 -6.54
N HIS A 45 -13.34 9.34 -5.51
CA HIS A 45 -11.90 9.05 -5.63
C HIS A 45 -11.67 7.86 -6.56
N GLN A 46 -10.81 8.07 -7.56
CA GLN A 46 -10.42 7.04 -8.51
C GLN A 46 -9.22 6.24 -8.04
N ARG A 47 -8.44 6.78 -7.09
CA ARG A 47 -7.21 6.19 -6.58
C ARG A 47 -7.20 6.14 -5.06
N ALA A 48 -6.55 5.09 -4.52
CA ALA A 48 -6.38 4.95 -3.08
C ALA A 48 -5.56 6.09 -2.48
N THR A 49 -4.59 6.62 -3.22
CA THR A 49 -3.74 7.75 -2.82
C THR A 49 -4.56 9.05 -2.63
N GLU A 50 -5.57 9.30 -3.48
CA GLU A 50 -6.48 10.43 -3.33
C GLU A 50 -7.32 10.31 -2.05
N ARG A 51 -7.74 9.09 -1.71
CA ARG A 51 -8.48 8.78 -0.50
C ARG A 51 -7.62 9.00 0.76
N ALA A 52 -6.37 8.56 0.73
CA ALA A 52 -5.43 8.80 1.82
C ALA A 52 -5.21 10.30 2.06
N GLN A 53 -5.16 11.09 0.99
CA GLN A 53 -5.01 12.54 1.08
C GLN A 53 -6.27 13.22 1.67
N GLU A 54 -7.49 12.75 1.36
CA GLU A 54 -8.71 13.26 2.01
C GLU A 54 -8.66 13.01 3.52
N VAL A 55 -8.25 11.81 3.94
CA VAL A 55 -8.09 11.47 5.36
C VAL A 55 -7.06 12.39 6.03
N LEU A 56 -5.92 12.62 5.38
CA LEU A 56 -4.91 13.55 5.89
C LEU A 56 -5.47 14.96 6.07
N ASN A 57 -6.31 15.43 5.13
CA ASN A 57 -6.99 16.73 5.24
C ASN A 57 -7.98 16.81 6.41
N ILE A 58 -8.65 15.71 6.72
CA ILE A 58 -9.58 15.63 7.85
C ILE A 58 -8.83 15.63 9.19
N LEU A 59 -7.78 14.80 9.29
CA LEU A 59 -7.07 14.59 10.55
C LEU A 59 -6.07 15.70 10.88
N ASP A 60 -5.39 16.25 9.87
CA ASP A 60 -4.36 17.29 10.05
C ASP A 60 -4.37 18.33 8.92
N PRO A 61 -5.43 19.17 8.83
CA PRO A 61 -5.59 20.14 7.74
C PRO A 61 -4.45 21.17 7.68
N LYS A 62 -3.73 21.36 8.78
CA LYS A 62 -2.61 22.34 8.89
C LYS A 62 -1.23 21.69 8.75
N ARG A 63 -1.14 20.38 8.56
CA ARG A 63 0.14 19.61 8.46
C ARG A 63 1.07 19.83 9.65
N GLN A 64 0.50 19.96 10.86
CA GLN A 64 1.27 20.24 12.06
C GLN A 64 1.68 18.99 12.84
N LYS A 65 0.92 17.90 12.68
CA LYS A 65 1.05 16.68 13.50
C LYS A 65 1.55 15.49 12.69
N ILE A 66 0.90 15.21 11.56
CA ILE A 66 1.18 14.02 10.74
C ILE A 66 2.31 14.34 9.76
N LYS A 67 3.42 13.63 9.87
CA LYS A 67 4.60 13.81 9.02
C LYS A 67 4.78 12.69 8.01
N LYS A 68 4.47 11.46 8.41
CA LYS A 68 4.63 10.26 7.58
C LYS A 68 3.30 9.49 7.53
N ILE A 69 2.97 8.98 6.39
CA ILE A 69 1.74 8.22 6.13
C ILE A 69 2.11 6.91 5.45
N ILE A 70 1.52 5.80 5.88
CA ILE A 70 1.52 4.56 5.10
C ILE A 70 0.10 4.33 4.58
N LEU A 71 -0.04 4.26 3.28
CA LEU A 71 -1.22 3.72 2.61
C LEU A 71 -1.07 2.21 2.55
N ILE A 72 -1.97 1.49 3.21
CA ILE A 72 -2.10 0.04 3.12
C ILE A 72 -3.40 -0.25 2.38
N GLN A 73 -3.32 -0.94 1.26
CA GLN A 73 -4.52 -1.33 0.51
C GLN A 73 -5.32 -2.37 1.30
N GLY A 74 -6.65 -2.27 1.24
CA GLY A 74 -7.54 -3.10 2.05
C GLY A 74 -7.58 -4.58 1.66
N ASP A 75 -6.98 -4.93 0.53
CA ASP A 75 -6.77 -6.26 -0.02
C ASP A 75 -5.43 -6.91 0.36
N GLU A 76 -4.65 -6.25 1.24
CA GLU A 76 -3.36 -6.75 1.76
C GLU A 76 -3.47 -7.27 3.21
N PRO A 77 -4.29 -8.30 3.48
CA PRO A 77 -4.57 -8.77 4.85
C PRO A 77 -3.36 -9.39 5.55
N GLN A 78 -2.30 -9.69 4.80
CA GLN A 78 -1.05 -10.27 5.30
C GLN A 78 0.05 -9.22 5.53
N THR A 79 -0.30 -7.92 5.55
CA THR A 79 0.65 -6.84 5.88
C THR A 79 1.58 -7.24 7.01
N ASN A 80 2.89 -7.11 6.79
CA ASN A 80 3.89 -7.41 7.80
C ASN A 80 4.27 -6.12 8.55
N PRO A 81 4.11 -6.07 9.89
CA PRO A 81 4.49 -4.89 10.68
C PRO A 81 5.95 -4.46 10.47
N GLN A 82 6.87 -5.41 10.27
CA GLN A 82 8.27 -5.10 10.01
C GLN A 82 8.49 -4.38 8.67
N ASP A 83 7.65 -4.66 7.67
CA ASP A 83 7.74 -3.95 6.38
C ASP A 83 7.18 -2.53 6.50
N CYS A 84 6.20 -2.30 7.39
CA CYS A 84 5.77 -0.94 7.75
C CYS A 84 6.91 -0.14 8.38
N SER A 85 7.64 -0.73 9.34
CA SER A 85 8.83 -0.10 9.94
C SER A 85 9.87 0.26 8.88
N LYS A 86 10.23 -0.68 7.98
CA LYS A 86 11.19 -0.41 6.89
C LYS A 86 10.75 0.74 5.99
N LEU A 87 9.46 0.80 5.65
CA LEU A 87 8.91 1.89 4.84
C LEU A 87 9.03 3.24 5.54
N LEU A 88 8.70 3.31 6.84
CA LEU A 88 8.83 4.54 7.63
C LEU A 88 10.28 4.99 7.82
N ASP A 89 11.19 4.03 8.04
CA ASP A 89 12.64 4.30 8.20
C ASP A 89 13.26 4.81 6.89
N SER A 90 12.75 4.34 5.75
CA SER A 90 13.23 4.77 4.44
C SER A 90 12.80 6.18 4.06
N LEU A 91 11.73 6.73 4.70
CA LEU A 91 11.28 8.10 4.45
C LEU A 91 12.19 9.13 5.11
N ASN A 92 12.73 10.04 4.32
CA ASN A 92 13.54 11.18 4.76
C ASN A 92 13.36 12.37 3.79
N ASP A 93 14.10 13.46 4.00
CA ASP A 93 13.98 14.69 3.18
C ASP A 93 14.30 14.48 1.70
N GLN A 94 15.09 13.45 1.36
CA GLN A 94 15.46 13.11 -0.02
C GLN A 94 14.55 12.04 -0.63
N GLN A 95 13.97 11.19 0.22
CA GLN A 95 13.15 10.04 -0.15
C GLN A 95 11.75 10.22 0.43
N SER A 96 10.93 10.99 -0.26
CA SER A 96 9.60 11.39 0.22
C SER A 96 8.48 10.41 -0.13
N VAL A 97 8.77 9.42 -1.00
CA VAL A 97 7.85 8.34 -1.39
C VAL A 97 8.60 7.02 -1.44
N CYS A 98 8.08 6.01 -0.75
CA CYS A 98 8.64 4.67 -0.75
C CYS A 98 7.52 3.66 -1.06
N ASN A 99 7.81 2.68 -1.90
CA ASN A 99 6.85 1.61 -2.24
C ASN A 99 7.44 0.24 -1.89
N LEU A 100 6.67 -0.58 -1.20
CA LEU A 100 7.07 -1.93 -0.89
C LEU A 100 7.05 -2.79 -2.16
N VAL A 101 8.10 -3.59 -2.35
CA VAL A 101 8.24 -4.50 -3.49
C VAL A 101 8.67 -5.88 -3.02
N PHE A 102 8.37 -6.90 -3.81
CA PHE A 102 8.80 -8.28 -3.54
C PHE A 102 9.31 -8.95 -4.81
N GLU A 103 10.40 -9.70 -4.71
CA GLU A 103 10.95 -10.46 -5.83
C GLU A 103 10.04 -11.62 -6.21
N ILE A 104 9.77 -11.76 -7.50
CA ILE A 104 8.93 -12.82 -8.07
C ILE A 104 9.68 -13.52 -9.21
N ASP A 105 9.28 -14.72 -9.52
CA ASP A 105 9.80 -15.45 -10.68
C ASP A 105 9.18 -14.97 -12.01
N LYS A 106 9.67 -15.52 -13.11
CA LYS A 106 9.24 -15.18 -14.47
C LYS A 106 7.79 -15.58 -14.76
N GLU A 107 7.31 -16.66 -14.13
CA GLU A 107 5.95 -17.14 -14.31
C GLU A 107 4.96 -16.12 -13.73
N HIS A 108 5.15 -15.71 -12.49
CA HIS A 108 4.37 -14.66 -11.84
C HIS A 108 4.50 -13.30 -12.55
N ALA A 109 5.69 -12.98 -13.08
CA ALA A 109 5.88 -11.74 -13.84
C ALA A 109 5.07 -11.70 -15.15
N SER A 110 4.62 -12.85 -15.66
CA SER A 110 3.79 -12.94 -16.86
C SER A 110 2.31 -12.64 -16.59
N ASP A 111 1.88 -12.64 -15.34
CA ASP A 111 0.52 -12.28 -14.96
C ASP A 111 0.32 -10.76 -15.04
N LYS A 112 -0.63 -10.33 -15.86
CA LYS A 112 -1.01 -8.91 -16.04
C LYS A 112 -1.70 -8.28 -14.81
N ASN A 113 -2.22 -9.10 -13.89
CA ASN A 113 -2.83 -8.61 -12.66
C ASN A 113 -1.76 -8.17 -11.65
N ILE A 114 -0.58 -8.77 -11.73
CA ILE A 114 0.57 -8.37 -10.92
C ILE A 114 1.23 -7.15 -11.57
N VAL A 115 1.38 -6.08 -10.83
CA VAL A 115 2.14 -4.89 -11.25
C VAL A 115 3.63 -5.14 -11.01
N LYS A 116 4.45 -5.02 -12.07
CA LYS A 116 5.91 -5.14 -11.99
C LYS A 116 6.55 -3.78 -11.79
N ALA A 117 7.59 -3.73 -10.95
CA ALA A 117 8.44 -2.57 -10.74
C ALA A 117 9.80 -2.78 -11.42
N VAL A 118 10.24 -1.83 -12.22
CA VAL A 118 11.62 -1.78 -12.75
C VAL A 118 12.43 -0.92 -11.80
N ILE A 119 13.47 -1.50 -11.22
CA ILE A 119 14.25 -0.89 -10.14
C ILE A 119 15.69 -0.68 -10.58
N ALA A 120 16.22 0.50 -10.37
CA ALA A 120 17.61 0.84 -10.62
C ALA A 120 18.53 0.30 -9.51
N SER A 121 19.85 0.32 -9.75
CA SER A 121 20.85 -0.17 -8.79
C SER A 121 20.95 0.63 -7.49
N ASN A 122 20.36 1.80 -7.43
CA ASN A 122 20.25 2.66 -6.25
C ASN A 122 18.88 2.56 -5.57
N ASP A 123 18.13 1.49 -5.83
CA ASP A 123 16.79 1.22 -5.33
C ASP A 123 15.71 2.23 -5.80
N GLU A 124 16.00 3.08 -6.77
CA GLU A 124 15.01 3.96 -7.37
C GLU A 124 14.09 3.17 -8.33
N ILE A 125 12.79 3.35 -8.20
CA ILE A 125 11.81 2.76 -9.11
C ILE A 125 11.75 3.62 -10.38
N LEU A 126 12.08 3.01 -11.52
CA LEU A 126 12.12 3.69 -12.82
C LEU A 126 10.77 3.64 -13.53
N PHE A 127 10.02 2.55 -13.36
CA PHE A 127 8.74 2.35 -14.04
C PHE A 127 7.93 1.25 -13.37
N PHE A 128 6.61 1.37 -13.43
CA PHE A 128 5.69 0.29 -13.11
C PHE A 128 4.94 -0.15 -14.35
N SER A 129 4.71 -1.45 -14.51
CA SER A 129 3.96 -1.98 -15.64
C SER A 129 3.20 -3.27 -15.30
N ARG A 130 2.06 -3.44 -15.98
CA ARG A 130 1.36 -4.73 -16.00
C ARG A 130 1.97 -5.72 -17.00
N SER A 131 2.79 -5.24 -17.93
CA SER A 131 3.58 -6.09 -18.82
C SER A 131 4.73 -6.77 -18.07
N SER A 132 5.25 -7.88 -18.63
CA SER A 132 6.44 -8.54 -18.09
C SER A 132 7.69 -7.71 -18.39
N VAL A 133 8.15 -6.93 -17.43
CA VAL A 133 9.34 -6.06 -17.52
C VAL A 133 10.30 -6.37 -16.38
N PRO A 134 11.64 -6.27 -16.64
CA PRO A 134 12.30 -5.99 -17.92
C PRO A 134 12.32 -7.21 -18.85
N TYR A 135 12.47 -6.98 -20.17
CA TYR A 135 12.59 -8.06 -21.14
C TYR A 135 13.78 -8.98 -20.81
N ASN A 136 13.52 -10.30 -20.75
CA ASN A 136 14.51 -11.30 -20.32
C ASN A 136 15.22 -11.00 -19.00
N GLY A 137 14.51 -10.37 -18.04
CA GLY A 137 15.03 -10.12 -16.70
C GLY A 137 15.45 -11.42 -15.98
N LYS A 138 16.50 -11.32 -15.17
CA LYS A 138 16.88 -12.39 -14.24
C LYS A 138 16.06 -12.30 -12.95
N HIS A 139 15.71 -11.08 -12.56
CA HIS A 139 14.90 -10.75 -11.39
C HIS A 139 13.73 -9.90 -11.82
N TYR A 140 12.58 -10.19 -11.28
CA TYR A 140 11.37 -9.41 -11.43
C TYR A 140 10.87 -9.00 -10.05
N PHE A 141 10.36 -7.79 -9.93
CA PHE A 141 9.81 -7.30 -8.68
C PHE A 141 8.35 -6.91 -8.88
N ARG A 142 7.49 -7.37 -7.99
CA ARG A 142 6.10 -6.90 -7.97
C ARG A 142 5.93 -5.74 -7.00
N GLN A 143 5.08 -4.80 -7.34
CA GLN A 143 4.56 -3.80 -6.42
C GLN A 143 3.67 -4.49 -5.38
N LEU A 144 3.84 -4.14 -4.12
CA LEU A 144 2.90 -4.48 -3.05
C LEU A 144 2.05 -3.25 -2.71
N GLY A 145 0.84 -3.46 -2.22
CA GLY A 145 -0.13 -2.43 -1.88
C GLY A 145 0.19 -1.62 -0.62
N LEU A 146 1.48 -1.48 -0.29
CA LEU A 146 1.97 -0.66 0.82
C LEU A 146 2.88 0.43 0.30
N ILE A 147 2.47 1.69 0.50
CA ILE A 147 3.19 2.86 0.01
C ILE A 147 3.32 3.86 1.16
N ALA A 148 4.53 4.33 1.41
CA ALA A 148 4.77 5.36 2.42
C ALA A 148 5.05 6.72 1.77
N PHE A 149 4.55 7.76 2.41
CA PHE A 149 4.64 9.14 1.95
C PHE A 149 5.05 10.05 3.10
N THR A 150 5.79 11.11 2.79
CA THR A 150 5.73 12.31 3.63
C THR A 150 4.39 13.03 3.41
N ALA A 151 3.90 13.78 4.39
CA ALA A 151 2.66 14.54 4.23
C ALA A 151 2.72 15.51 3.03
N GLU A 152 3.89 16.11 2.81
CA GLU A 152 4.15 17.01 1.68
C GLU A 152 4.07 16.29 0.32
N SER A 153 4.65 15.09 0.22
CA SER A 153 4.57 14.33 -1.03
C SER A 153 3.16 13.88 -1.35
N LEU A 154 2.36 13.53 -0.34
CA LEU A 154 0.96 13.18 -0.53
C LEU A 154 0.13 14.39 -1.00
N ASP A 155 0.36 15.59 -0.44
CA ASP A 155 -0.22 16.83 -0.92
C ASP A 155 0.19 17.13 -2.38
N LYS A 156 1.47 16.89 -2.72
CA LYS A 156 1.97 17.04 -4.08
C LYS A 156 1.24 16.11 -5.05
N TYR A 157 0.99 14.85 -4.69
CA TYR A 157 0.28 13.89 -5.55
C TYR A 157 -1.06 14.44 -6.04
N THR A 158 -1.88 14.97 -5.14
CA THR A 158 -3.21 15.47 -5.49
C THR A 158 -3.20 16.83 -6.18
N SER A 159 -2.08 17.57 -6.12
CA SER A 159 -1.88 18.78 -6.92
C SER A 159 -1.54 18.50 -8.39
N LEU A 160 -1.11 17.28 -8.71
CA LEU A 160 -0.78 16.82 -10.06
C LEU A 160 -2.04 16.31 -10.76
N VAL A 161 -2.12 16.55 -12.06
CA VAL A 161 -3.18 15.98 -12.90
C VAL A 161 -2.84 14.51 -13.24
N PRO A 162 -3.85 13.65 -13.44
CA PRO A 162 -3.63 12.29 -13.93
C PRO A 162 -2.81 12.26 -15.21
N THR A 163 -1.84 11.35 -15.28
CA THR A 163 -0.89 11.27 -16.39
C THR A 163 -1.21 10.12 -17.34
N SER A 164 -0.58 10.12 -18.52
CA SER A 164 -0.88 9.13 -19.57
C SER A 164 -0.59 7.71 -19.12
N PHE A 165 0.58 7.45 -18.52
CA PHE A 165 0.91 6.10 -18.08
C PHE A 165 0.14 5.67 -16.84
N GLU A 166 -0.20 6.61 -15.94
CA GLU A 166 -1.13 6.31 -14.85
C GLU A 166 -2.45 5.73 -15.37
N VAL A 167 -3.01 6.34 -16.42
CA VAL A 167 -4.28 5.91 -17.01
C VAL A 167 -4.13 4.59 -17.77
N ILE A 168 -3.10 4.48 -18.62
CA ILE A 168 -2.87 3.30 -19.49
C ILE A 168 -2.54 2.06 -18.67
N GLU A 169 -1.62 2.15 -17.72
CA GLU A 169 -1.21 1.04 -16.85
C GLU A 169 -2.20 0.82 -15.69
N SER A 170 -3.05 1.82 -15.42
CA SER A 170 -3.92 1.87 -14.24
C SER A 170 -3.16 1.72 -12.92
N ILE A 171 -2.06 2.49 -12.78
CA ILE A 171 -1.16 2.50 -11.64
C ILE A 171 -0.96 3.93 -11.17
N ASP A 172 -1.45 4.26 -9.97
CA ASP A 172 -1.45 5.64 -9.45
C ASP A 172 -0.03 6.19 -9.24
N MET A 173 0.94 5.38 -8.86
CA MET A 173 2.33 5.80 -8.66
C MET A 173 3.03 6.28 -9.96
N MET A 174 2.50 5.93 -11.13
CA MET A 174 2.99 6.48 -12.40
C MET A 174 2.84 7.99 -12.49
N ARG A 175 1.84 8.60 -11.82
CA ARG A 175 1.68 10.06 -11.74
C ARG A 175 2.92 10.73 -11.18
N PHE A 176 3.53 10.16 -10.15
CA PHE A 176 4.79 10.67 -9.60
C PHE A 176 5.96 10.52 -10.57
N LEU A 177 6.15 9.32 -11.14
CA LEU A 177 7.28 9.05 -12.04
C LEU A 177 7.26 9.95 -13.29
N GLU A 178 6.10 10.13 -13.91
CA GLU A 178 5.96 11.03 -15.06
C GLU A 178 6.19 12.51 -14.70
N ASN A 179 5.99 12.90 -13.45
CA ASN A 179 6.29 14.23 -12.92
C ASN A 179 7.67 14.31 -12.24
N ARG A 180 8.56 13.34 -12.47
CA ARG A 180 9.94 13.31 -11.97
C ARG A 180 10.02 13.37 -10.43
N VAL A 181 9.07 12.77 -9.76
CA VAL A 181 9.14 12.52 -8.33
C VAL A 181 9.66 11.10 -8.15
N SER A 182 10.82 10.99 -7.52
CA SER A 182 11.46 9.69 -7.28
C SER A 182 10.66 8.87 -6.28
N ILE A 183 10.60 7.57 -6.51
CA ILE A 183 10.02 6.58 -5.61
C ILE A 183 11.11 5.57 -5.26
N THR A 184 11.33 5.33 -3.99
CA THR A 184 12.31 4.34 -3.52
C THR A 184 11.65 2.98 -3.31
N ALA A 185 12.24 1.93 -3.84
CA ALA A 185 11.82 0.56 -3.57
C ALA A 185 12.27 0.14 -2.17
N VAL A 186 11.35 -0.43 -1.39
CA VAL A 186 11.66 -1.08 -0.12
C VAL A 186 11.34 -2.56 -0.26
N PHE A 187 12.32 -3.43 0.05
CA PHE A 187 12.19 -4.86 -0.23
C PHE A 187 11.55 -5.60 0.95
N SER A 188 10.39 -6.24 0.68
CA SER A 188 9.78 -7.17 1.61
C SER A 188 10.54 -8.49 1.63
N SER A 189 10.66 -9.07 2.82
CA SER A 189 11.16 -10.44 3.00
C SER A 189 10.05 -11.50 2.94
N CYS A 190 8.81 -11.09 2.87
CA CYS A 190 7.63 -11.95 2.92
C CYS A 190 6.85 -11.89 1.60
N ASN A 191 6.52 -13.05 1.05
CA ASN A 191 5.57 -13.13 -0.05
C ASN A 191 4.15 -13.03 0.52
N ILE A 192 3.58 -11.85 0.50
CA ILE A 192 2.19 -11.62 0.93
C ILE A 192 1.27 -11.76 -0.30
N ILE A 193 0.05 -12.26 -0.10
CA ILE A 193 -0.93 -12.44 -1.18
C ILE A 193 -1.98 -11.34 -1.06
N GLY A 194 -2.06 -10.48 -2.08
CA GLY A 194 -3.18 -9.56 -2.24
C GLY A 194 -4.46 -10.32 -2.64
N VAL A 195 -5.60 -9.94 -2.05
CA VAL A 195 -6.87 -10.62 -2.28
C VAL A 195 -7.66 -9.92 -3.38
N ASP A 196 -7.23 -10.12 -4.63
CA ASP A 196 -7.92 -9.59 -5.83
C ASP A 196 -9.05 -10.49 -6.32
N LEU A 197 -8.97 -11.81 -6.05
CA LEU A 197 -9.91 -12.82 -6.52
C LEU A 197 -10.42 -13.66 -5.35
N MET A 198 -11.62 -14.25 -5.49
CA MET A 198 -12.20 -15.11 -4.46
C MET A 198 -11.32 -16.31 -4.09
N GLU A 199 -10.59 -16.86 -5.05
CA GLU A 199 -9.66 -17.97 -4.82
C GLU A 199 -8.48 -17.58 -3.91
N HIS A 200 -8.06 -16.29 -3.92
CA HIS A 200 -7.00 -15.80 -3.04
C HIS A 200 -7.39 -15.87 -1.57
N ILE A 201 -8.68 -15.78 -1.23
CA ILE A 201 -9.17 -15.88 0.15
C ILE A 201 -8.74 -17.22 0.77
N SER A 202 -9.00 -18.32 0.08
CA SER A 202 -8.64 -19.67 0.57
C SER A 202 -7.12 -19.85 0.73
N LEU A 203 -6.33 -19.21 -0.14
CA LEU A 203 -4.87 -19.24 -0.03
C LEU A 203 -4.38 -18.48 1.20
N VAL A 204 -4.92 -17.27 1.43
CA VAL A 204 -4.60 -16.44 2.60
C VAL A 204 -5.04 -17.13 3.89
N GLU A 205 -6.25 -17.69 3.96
CA GLU A 205 -6.75 -18.41 5.13
C GLU A 205 -5.84 -19.60 5.49
N LYS A 206 -5.34 -20.32 4.49
CA LYS A 206 -4.38 -21.42 4.70
C LYS A 206 -3.05 -20.91 5.27
N GLN A 207 -2.54 -19.79 4.78
CA GLN A 207 -1.32 -19.18 5.31
C GLN A 207 -1.52 -18.64 6.74
N PHE A 208 -2.70 -18.12 7.04
CA PHE A 208 -3.05 -17.65 8.37
C PHE A 208 -3.00 -18.72 9.47
N GLN A 209 -3.13 -19.98 9.13
CA GLN A 209 -3.00 -21.08 10.10
C GLN A 209 -1.62 -21.15 10.77
N ASN A 210 -0.58 -20.65 10.10
CA ASN A 210 0.79 -20.61 10.60
C ASN A 210 1.32 -19.18 10.81
N ASP A 211 0.44 -18.20 10.84
CA ASP A 211 0.81 -16.79 10.94
C ASP A 211 0.88 -16.34 12.40
N LYS A 212 2.10 -16.03 12.85
CA LYS A 212 2.38 -15.60 14.23
C LYS A 212 1.66 -14.31 14.67
N PHE A 213 1.27 -13.47 13.73
CA PHE A 213 0.63 -12.18 14.05
C PHE A 213 -0.86 -12.33 14.33
N ILE A 214 -1.54 -13.30 13.73
CA ILE A 214 -2.98 -13.53 13.93
C ILE A 214 -3.32 -13.76 15.40
N ASP A 215 -2.49 -14.52 16.09
CA ASP A 215 -2.70 -14.86 17.51
C ASP A 215 -2.73 -13.62 18.41
N LEU A 216 -2.12 -12.52 17.97
CA LEU A 216 -2.05 -11.27 18.74
C LEU A 216 -3.36 -10.49 18.75
N TYR A 217 -4.25 -10.71 17.78
CA TYR A 217 -5.48 -9.94 17.67
C TYR A 217 -6.77 -10.75 17.37
N LYS A 218 -6.69 -12.03 17.02
CA LYS A 218 -7.87 -12.85 16.64
C LYS A 218 -8.99 -12.85 17.68
N THR A 219 -8.64 -12.78 18.97
CA THR A 219 -9.61 -12.79 20.07
C THR A 219 -10.50 -11.54 20.11
N LYS A 220 -10.10 -10.44 19.46
CA LYS A 220 -10.92 -9.23 19.36
C LYS A 220 -12.14 -9.41 18.45
N TYR A 221 -12.12 -10.42 17.56
CA TYR A 221 -13.12 -10.65 16.49
C TYR A 221 -13.79 -12.02 16.60
N ALA A 222 -13.59 -12.71 17.73
CA ALA A 222 -14.17 -14.02 18.02
C ALA A 222 -15.62 -13.93 18.51
#